data_1581326b165a022036300b72f98ba0fd
#
_entry.id   1581326b165a022036300b72f98ba0fd
#
_cell.length_a   1.000
_cell.length_b   1.000
_cell.length_c   1.000
_cell.angle_alpha   90.00
_cell.angle_beta   90.00
_cell.angle_gamma   90.00
#
_symmetry.space_group_name_H-M   'P 1'
#
loop_
_entity.id
_entity.type
_entity.pdbx_description
1 polymer ?
#
loop_
_entity_poly.entity_id
_entity_poly.type
_entity_poly.pdbx_seq_one_letter_code
_entity_poly.pdbx_strand_id
1 'polypeptide(L)'
;MIWFTNLYVKIVTKLIPSKPSEEENETHLKFISTGMLSTAELSILQAHNEIVLYSQRTQRMLGLVRELYHETDEAAFVKKFSRIQKYENISDRMEVEIATYLTKVADGRLSNESKHQIQMNLRIVSEIESVADSCYNLARTIQRGHEGKVKFTDDVNANIELMFNLVESAIVQMSHILEASTLQISDINKTQNLENEINNFRNQLKTQNIVDVNDAKYPYSSSVIYMDMIVECEKMGDYIVNVVEALADSKLYKVNAK
;
A
#
# COMPACT_ATOMS: atom_id res chain seq x y z
N MET A 1 27.09 29.67 -31.51
CA MET A 1 26.84 28.24 -31.87
C MET A 1 25.91 27.49 -30.87
N ILE A 2 25.04 28.17 -30.13
CA ILE A 2 24.16 27.57 -29.09
C ILE A 2 22.69 27.39 -29.56
N TRP A 3 22.35 27.91 -30.74
CA TRP A 3 20.95 27.90 -31.19
C TRP A 3 20.50 26.57 -31.85
N PHE A 4 21.45 25.74 -32.27
CA PHE A 4 21.14 24.43 -32.89
C PHE A 4 21.01 23.26 -31.91
N THR A 5 21.49 23.36 -30.69
CA THR A 5 21.42 22.29 -29.69
C THR A 5 19.98 21.96 -29.28
N ASN A 6 19.12 22.97 -29.11
CA ASN A 6 17.70 22.76 -28.75
C ASN A 6 16.88 22.12 -29.89
N LEU A 7 17.24 22.34 -31.13
CA LEU A 7 16.62 21.72 -32.31
C LEU A 7 17.08 20.27 -32.45
N TYR A 8 18.38 20.01 -32.24
CA TYR A 8 18.94 18.64 -32.22
C TYR A 8 18.37 17.77 -31.12
N VAL A 9 18.26 18.30 -29.91
CA VAL A 9 17.63 17.61 -28.78
C VAL A 9 16.16 17.26 -29.07
N LYS A 10 15.38 18.18 -29.65
CA LYS A 10 13.98 17.90 -30.06
C LYS A 10 13.85 16.86 -31.18
N ILE A 11 14.82 16.80 -32.11
CA ILE A 11 14.82 15.82 -33.20
C ILE A 11 15.24 14.45 -32.67
N VAL A 12 16.26 14.40 -31.82
CA VAL A 12 16.75 13.13 -31.22
C VAL A 12 15.73 12.52 -30.24
N THR A 13 15.07 13.33 -29.41
CA THR A 13 13.98 12.86 -28.54
C THR A 13 12.74 12.40 -29.29
N LYS A 14 12.53 12.87 -30.53
CA LYS A 14 11.42 12.43 -31.40
C LYS A 14 11.73 11.18 -32.22
N LEU A 15 13.02 10.90 -32.47
CA LEU A 15 13.49 9.74 -33.26
C LEU A 15 13.92 8.53 -32.41
N ILE A 16 14.26 8.75 -31.16
CA ILE A 16 14.55 7.70 -30.22
C ILE A 16 13.44 7.76 -29.15
N PRO A 17 12.36 6.95 -29.27
CA PRO A 17 11.42 6.82 -28.16
C PRO A 17 12.23 6.34 -26.96
N SER A 18 12.34 7.18 -25.94
CA SER A 18 12.84 6.75 -24.63
C SER A 18 12.04 5.51 -24.26
N LYS A 19 12.70 4.41 -23.92
CA LYS A 19 12.01 3.29 -23.27
C LYS A 19 11.18 3.92 -22.16
N PRO A 20 9.85 3.63 -22.09
CA PRO A 20 9.04 4.13 -20.98
C PRO A 20 9.79 3.78 -19.71
N SER A 21 9.99 4.76 -18.84
CA SER A 21 10.60 4.51 -17.55
C SER A 21 9.78 3.43 -16.85
N GLU A 22 10.40 2.59 -16.02
CA GLU A 22 9.64 1.60 -15.25
C GLU A 22 8.44 2.24 -14.54
N GLU A 23 8.57 3.51 -14.12
CA GLU A 23 7.52 4.33 -13.52
C GLU A 23 6.35 4.65 -14.50
N GLU A 24 6.58 4.84 -15.81
CA GLU A 24 5.49 5.05 -16.77
C GLU A 24 4.71 3.77 -17.07
N ASN A 25 5.35 2.60 -17.03
CA ASN A 25 4.69 1.31 -17.12
C ASN A 25 3.86 0.98 -15.86
N GLU A 26 4.15 1.60 -14.73
CA GLU A 26 3.40 1.44 -13.49
C GLU A 26 2.10 2.25 -13.46
N THR A 27 1.88 3.17 -14.39
CA THR A 27 0.70 4.06 -14.39
C THR A 27 -0.56 3.46 -15.02
N HIS A 28 -0.50 2.31 -15.67
CA HIS A 28 -1.64 1.70 -16.36
C HIS A 28 -1.98 0.32 -15.80
N LEU A 29 -3.28 -0.02 -15.82
CA LEU A 29 -3.75 -1.37 -15.57
C LEU A 29 -3.21 -2.31 -16.66
N LYS A 30 -2.80 -3.51 -16.30
CA LYS A 30 -2.14 -4.47 -17.22
C LYS A 30 -3.11 -5.52 -17.75
N PHE A 31 -4.06 -5.95 -16.94
CA PHE A 31 -4.97 -7.05 -17.26
C PHE A 31 -6.36 -6.58 -17.69
N ILE A 32 -6.74 -5.35 -17.32
CA ILE A 32 -8.03 -4.74 -17.67
C ILE A 32 -7.83 -3.86 -18.89
N SER A 33 -8.48 -4.22 -20.02
CA SER A 33 -8.56 -3.37 -21.21
C SER A 33 -9.96 -2.78 -21.33
N THR A 34 -10.04 -1.49 -21.61
CA THR A 34 -11.31 -0.72 -21.69
C THR A 34 -12.19 -1.08 -22.89
N GLY A 35 -11.79 -2.01 -23.76
CA GLY A 35 -12.42 -2.25 -25.05
C GLY A 35 -13.35 -3.45 -25.19
N MET A 36 -13.25 -4.49 -24.37
CA MET A 36 -14.10 -5.68 -24.48
C MET A 36 -14.31 -6.30 -23.08
N LEU A 37 -15.57 -6.29 -22.64
CA LEU A 37 -15.99 -7.17 -21.54
C LEU A 37 -15.97 -8.62 -22.07
N SER A 38 -15.11 -9.44 -21.49
CA SER A 38 -15.08 -10.89 -21.67
C SER A 38 -16.25 -11.54 -20.91
N THR A 39 -16.26 -12.87 -20.77
CA THR A 39 -17.22 -13.49 -19.84
C THR A 39 -17.04 -12.94 -18.43
N ALA A 40 -18.09 -12.96 -17.61
CA ALA A 40 -18.06 -12.42 -16.26
C ALA A 40 -16.92 -13.03 -15.42
N GLU A 41 -16.73 -14.34 -15.52
CA GLU A 41 -15.69 -15.08 -14.79
C GLU A 41 -14.29 -14.62 -15.22
N LEU A 42 -14.04 -14.43 -16.52
CA LEU A 42 -12.76 -13.95 -17.02
C LEU A 42 -12.51 -12.50 -16.61
N SER A 43 -13.55 -11.65 -16.61
CA SER A 43 -13.47 -10.27 -16.17
C SER A 43 -13.14 -10.16 -14.68
N ILE A 44 -13.74 -11.01 -13.84
CA ILE A 44 -13.44 -11.08 -12.41
C ILE A 44 -12.00 -11.55 -12.18
N LEU A 45 -11.52 -12.53 -12.96
CA LEU A 45 -10.12 -12.98 -12.88
C LEU A 45 -9.13 -11.88 -13.31
N GLN A 46 -9.44 -11.12 -14.36
CA GLN A 46 -8.62 -9.99 -14.79
C GLN A 46 -8.53 -8.91 -13.69
N ALA A 47 -9.67 -8.58 -13.06
CA ALA A 47 -9.68 -7.65 -11.94
C ALA A 47 -8.86 -8.18 -10.74
N HIS A 48 -8.96 -9.47 -10.42
CA HIS A 48 -8.16 -10.09 -9.37
C HIS A 48 -6.65 -9.98 -9.65
N ASN A 49 -6.22 -10.20 -10.89
CA ASN A 49 -4.81 -10.04 -11.25
C ASN A 49 -4.31 -8.59 -11.10
N GLU A 50 -5.17 -7.59 -11.35
CA GLU A 50 -4.84 -6.18 -11.05
C GLU A 50 -4.75 -5.93 -9.54
N ILE A 51 -5.62 -6.54 -8.73
CA ILE A 51 -5.59 -6.45 -7.27
C ILE A 51 -4.27 -7.03 -6.73
N VAL A 52 -3.79 -8.13 -7.27
CA VAL A 52 -2.48 -8.70 -6.93
C VAL A 52 -1.35 -7.71 -7.24
N LEU A 53 -1.35 -7.10 -8.43
CA LEU A 53 -0.36 -6.06 -8.76
C LEU A 53 -0.47 -4.84 -7.85
N TYR A 54 -1.68 -4.48 -7.45
CA TYR A 54 -1.93 -3.37 -6.55
C TYR A 54 -1.30 -3.62 -5.18
N SER A 55 -1.49 -4.80 -4.61
CA SER A 55 -0.87 -5.19 -3.34
C SER A 55 0.68 -5.14 -3.40
N GLN A 56 1.28 -5.61 -4.50
CA GLN A 56 2.73 -5.54 -4.71
C GLN A 56 3.25 -4.10 -4.81
N ARG A 57 2.47 -3.18 -5.39
CA ARG A 57 2.82 -1.75 -5.44
C ARG A 57 2.75 -1.11 -4.06
N THR A 58 1.74 -1.45 -3.28
CA THR A 58 1.60 -0.98 -1.89
C THR A 58 2.77 -1.48 -1.02
N GLN A 59 3.21 -2.72 -1.21
CA GLN A 59 4.43 -3.23 -0.56
C GLN A 59 5.67 -2.40 -0.92
N ARG A 60 5.86 -2.06 -2.21
CA ARG A 60 6.98 -1.19 -2.63
C ARG A 60 6.87 0.21 -2.03
N MET A 61 5.65 0.73 -1.90
CA MET A 61 5.42 2.05 -1.30
C MET A 61 5.87 2.08 0.16
N LEU A 62 5.58 1.04 0.96
CA LEU A 62 6.10 0.93 2.32
C LEU A 62 7.64 0.89 2.34
N GLY A 63 8.28 0.18 1.41
CA GLY A 63 9.73 0.18 1.26
C GLY A 63 10.30 1.58 1.02
N LEU A 64 9.66 2.38 0.16
CA LEU A 64 10.04 3.77 -0.09
C LEU A 64 9.86 4.66 1.14
N VAL A 65 8.80 4.43 1.94
CA VAL A 65 8.58 5.15 3.20
C VAL A 65 9.69 4.84 4.21
N ARG A 66 10.09 3.57 4.32
CA ARG A 66 11.22 3.17 5.17
C ARG A 66 12.54 3.81 4.71
N GLU A 67 12.79 3.85 3.39
CA GLU A 67 13.93 4.57 2.84
C GLU A 67 13.90 6.08 3.12
N LEU A 68 12.70 6.69 3.10
CA LEU A 68 12.51 8.10 3.43
C LEU A 68 12.84 8.37 4.90
N TYR A 69 12.45 7.47 5.80
CA TYR A 69 12.76 7.59 7.23
C TYR A 69 14.25 7.67 7.53
N HIS A 70 15.06 6.94 6.78
CA HIS A 70 16.53 6.92 6.94
C HIS A 70 17.27 7.99 6.13
N GLU A 71 16.56 8.76 5.29
CA GLU A 71 17.22 9.71 4.41
C GLU A 71 17.67 10.96 5.17
N THR A 72 18.93 11.32 5.02
CA THR A 72 19.54 12.47 5.68
C THR A 72 19.91 13.59 4.72
N ASP A 73 20.02 13.29 3.42
CA ASP A 73 20.27 14.31 2.39
C ASP A 73 18.95 14.99 1.98
N GLU A 74 18.91 16.32 2.08
CA GLU A 74 17.70 17.10 1.83
C GLU A 74 17.15 16.92 0.41
N ALA A 75 18.03 16.90 -0.60
CA ALA A 75 17.58 16.77 -2.01
C ALA A 75 17.07 15.35 -2.29
N ALA A 76 17.72 14.33 -1.71
CA ALA A 76 17.27 12.94 -1.78
C ALA A 76 15.94 12.73 -1.03
N PHE A 77 15.76 13.36 0.14
CA PHE A 77 14.53 13.34 0.91
C PHE A 77 13.35 13.88 0.10
N VAL A 78 13.47 15.08 -0.46
CA VAL A 78 12.42 15.67 -1.30
C VAL A 78 12.09 14.79 -2.50
N LYS A 79 13.09 14.20 -3.15
CA LYS A 79 12.89 13.28 -4.28
C LYS A 79 12.13 12.02 -3.87
N LYS A 80 12.51 11.39 -2.75
CA LYS A 80 11.83 10.18 -2.23
C LYS A 80 10.39 10.49 -1.82
N PHE A 81 10.16 11.60 -1.11
CA PHE A 81 8.82 12.04 -0.74
C PHE A 81 7.93 12.25 -1.97
N SER A 82 8.42 12.98 -2.98
CA SER A 82 7.69 13.18 -4.24
C SER A 82 7.39 11.87 -4.97
N ARG A 83 8.27 10.87 -4.84
CA ARG A 83 8.03 9.53 -5.40
C ARG A 83 6.90 8.81 -4.67
N ILE A 84 6.88 8.86 -3.33
CA ILE A 84 5.79 8.28 -2.53
C ILE A 84 4.44 8.95 -2.88
N GLN A 85 4.41 10.27 -3.03
CA GLN A 85 3.22 10.99 -3.47
C GLN A 85 2.72 10.55 -4.86
N LYS A 86 3.63 10.23 -5.79
CA LYS A 86 3.22 9.64 -7.08
C LYS A 86 2.61 8.25 -6.92
N TYR A 87 3.14 7.43 -6.01
CA TYR A 87 2.59 6.11 -5.73
C TYR A 87 1.18 6.19 -5.15
N GLU A 88 0.91 7.14 -4.26
CA GLU A 88 -0.43 7.42 -3.75
C GLU A 88 -1.39 7.80 -4.89
N ASN A 89 -1.06 8.77 -5.73
CA ASN A 89 -1.89 9.15 -6.89
C ASN A 89 -2.12 7.99 -7.89
N ILE A 90 -1.18 7.05 -8.00
CA ILE A 90 -1.36 5.82 -8.80
C ILE A 90 -2.31 4.88 -8.08
N SER A 91 -2.21 4.77 -6.77
CA SER A 91 -3.06 3.96 -5.89
C SER A 91 -4.52 4.36 -6.03
N ASP A 92 -4.84 5.63 -5.82
CA ASP A 92 -6.19 6.20 -5.97
C ASP A 92 -6.80 5.88 -7.34
N ARG A 93 -5.99 6.10 -8.39
CA ARG A 93 -6.45 5.82 -9.74
C ARG A 93 -6.72 4.34 -9.97
N MET A 94 -5.87 3.44 -9.46
CA MET A 94 -6.08 2.00 -9.58
C MET A 94 -7.36 1.56 -8.87
N GLU A 95 -7.62 2.07 -7.68
CA GLU A 95 -8.89 1.82 -6.98
C GLU A 95 -10.08 2.18 -7.88
N VAL A 96 -10.12 3.44 -8.36
CA VAL A 96 -11.23 3.93 -9.19
C VAL A 96 -11.38 3.13 -10.49
N GLU A 97 -10.29 2.81 -11.17
CA GLU A 97 -10.32 2.08 -12.45
C GLU A 97 -10.78 0.63 -12.25
N ILE A 98 -10.28 -0.07 -11.22
CA ILE A 98 -10.69 -1.46 -10.90
C ILE A 98 -12.15 -1.48 -10.44
N ALA A 99 -12.56 -0.57 -9.56
CA ALA A 99 -13.95 -0.48 -9.08
C ALA A 99 -14.92 -0.16 -10.22
N THR A 100 -14.57 0.77 -11.11
CA THR A 100 -15.36 1.10 -12.29
C THR A 100 -15.50 -0.10 -13.22
N TYR A 101 -14.44 -0.86 -13.43
CA TYR A 101 -14.47 -2.06 -14.25
C TYR A 101 -15.40 -3.13 -13.65
N LEU A 102 -15.23 -3.45 -12.37
CA LEU A 102 -16.04 -4.44 -11.66
C LEU A 102 -17.53 -4.03 -11.63
N THR A 103 -17.83 -2.75 -11.48
CA THR A 103 -19.20 -2.23 -11.54
C THR A 103 -19.83 -2.46 -12.91
N LYS A 104 -19.08 -2.19 -14.00
CA LYS A 104 -19.55 -2.49 -15.37
C LYS A 104 -19.80 -3.99 -15.60
N VAL A 105 -18.95 -4.85 -15.04
CA VAL A 105 -19.16 -6.30 -15.09
C VAL A 105 -20.44 -6.69 -14.34
N ALA A 106 -20.73 -6.00 -13.22
CA ALA A 106 -21.92 -6.25 -12.40
C ALA A 106 -23.25 -5.92 -13.11
N ASP A 107 -23.26 -5.05 -14.12
CA ASP A 107 -24.45 -4.71 -14.92
C ASP A 107 -24.91 -5.86 -15.82
N GLY A 108 -24.08 -6.89 -16.00
CA GLY A 108 -24.38 -8.07 -16.80
C GLY A 108 -25.27 -9.11 -16.10
N ARG A 109 -25.62 -10.18 -16.83
CA ARG A 109 -26.28 -11.33 -16.21
C ARG A 109 -25.26 -12.18 -15.48
N LEU A 110 -25.30 -12.12 -14.16
CA LEU A 110 -24.34 -12.78 -13.26
C LEU A 110 -25.01 -13.84 -12.40
N SER A 111 -24.25 -14.91 -12.11
CA SER A 111 -24.59 -15.82 -11.03
C SER A 111 -24.49 -15.12 -9.65
N ASN A 112 -25.13 -15.66 -8.64
CA ASN A 112 -24.99 -15.13 -7.27
C ASN A 112 -23.54 -15.22 -6.77
N GLU A 113 -22.80 -16.25 -7.17
CA GLU A 113 -21.38 -16.42 -6.87
C GLU A 113 -20.55 -15.29 -7.50
N SER A 114 -20.74 -14.99 -8.79
CA SER A 114 -20.01 -13.89 -9.46
C SER A 114 -20.32 -12.54 -8.83
N LYS A 115 -21.59 -12.27 -8.45
CA LYS A 115 -21.96 -11.04 -7.73
C LYS A 115 -21.22 -10.93 -6.39
N HIS A 116 -21.18 -12.02 -5.64
CA HIS A 116 -20.47 -12.04 -4.36
C HIS A 116 -18.97 -11.81 -4.52
N GLN A 117 -18.34 -12.45 -5.53
CA GLN A 117 -16.92 -12.24 -5.83
C GLN A 117 -16.62 -10.78 -6.20
N ILE A 118 -17.48 -10.13 -6.99
CA ILE A 118 -17.33 -8.71 -7.33
C ILE A 118 -17.40 -7.85 -6.05
N GLN A 119 -18.37 -8.11 -5.17
CA GLN A 119 -18.49 -7.37 -3.90
C GLN A 119 -17.24 -7.51 -3.03
N MET A 120 -16.70 -8.73 -2.91
CA MET A 120 -15.48 -8.97 -2.14
C MET A 120 -14.25 -8.31 -2.78
N ASN A 121 -14.12 -8.39 -4.11
CA ASN A 121 -13.02 -7.71 -4.81
C ASN A 121 -13.09 -6.18 -4.65
N LEU A 122 -14.28 -5.58 -4.67
CA LEU A 122 -14.46 -4.15 -4.41
C LEU A 122 -14.03 -3.79 -2.98
N ARG A 123 -14.40 -4.61 -1.99
CA ARG A 123 -13.94 -4.43 -0.60
C ARG A 123 -12.41 -4.53 -0.52
N ILE A 124 -11.80 -5.57 -1.12
CA ILE A 124 -10.35 -5.77 -1.13
C ILE A 124 -9.63 -4.56 -1.74
N VAL A 125 -10.12 -4.03 -2.86
CA VAL A 125 -9.52 -2.86 -3.53
C VAL A 125 -9.51 -1.64 -2.61
N SER A 126 -10.62 -1.35 -1.93
CA SER A 126 -10.73 -0.22 -1.01
C SER A 126 -9.86 -0.39 0.23
N GLU A 127 -9.70 -1.62 0.77
CA GLU A 127 -8.82 -1.86 1.90
C GLU A 127 -7.33 -1.73 1.51
N ILE A 128 -6.93 -2.15 0.29
CA ILE A 128 -5.56 -1.96 -0.21
C ILE A 128 -5.26 -0.47 -0.42
N GLU A 129 -6.23 0.32 -0.90
CA GLU A 129 -6.14 1.78 -0.98
C GLU A 129 -5.88 2.38 0.40
N SER A 130 -6.64 1.98 1.41
CA SER A 130 -6.46 2.44 2.79
C SER A 130 -5.08 2.10 3.38
N VAL A 131 -4.47 0.96 2.98
CA VAL A 131 -3.06 0.66 3.31
C VAL A 131 -2.10 1.62 2.61
N ALA A 132 -2.33 1.94 1.32
CA ALA A 132 -1.50 2.88 0.56
C ALA A 132 -1.61 4.31 1.12
N ASP A 133 -2.83 4.75 1.46
CA ASP A 133 -3.11 6.01 2.15
C ASP A 133 -2.34 6.11 3.48
N SER A 134 -2.35 5.05 4.28
CA SER A 134 -1.58 5.01 5.53
C SER A 134 -0.07 5.08 5.27
N CYS A 135 0.45 4.48 4.19
CA CYS A 135 1.84 4.68 3.77
C CYS A 135 2.14 6.15 3.45
N TYR A 136 1.25 6.84 2.75
CA TYR A 136 1.43 8.26 2.45
C TYR A 136 1.32 9.14 3.70
N ASN A 137 0.36 8.87 4.59
CA ASN A 137 0.21 9.57 5.87
C ASN A 137 1.45 9.38 6.76
N LEU A 138 2.04 8.18 6.76
CA LEU A 138 3.30 7.88 7.45
C LEU A 138 4.45 8.70 6.85
N ALA A 139 4.55 8.79 5.52
CA ALA A 139 5.55 9.64 4.85
C ALA A 139 5.38 11.13 5.20
N ARG A 140 4.14 11.64 5.26
CA ARG A 140 3.84 13.00 5.71
C ARG A 140 4.22 13.24 7.17
N THR A 141 4.06 12.25 8.02
CA THR A 141 4.47 12.32 9.43
C THR A 141 5.99 12.36 9.55
N ILE A 142 6.71 11.55 8.76
CA ILE A 142 8.17 11.59 8.64
C ILE A 142 8.63 12.97 8.14
N GLN A 143 7.96 13.54 7.13
CA GLN A 143 8.26 14.89 6.61
C GLN A 143 8.10 15.94 7.71
N ARG A 144 7.00 15.92 8.47
CA ARG A 144 6.80 16.85 9.61
C ARG A 144 7.91 16.74 10.65
N GLY A 145 8.35 15.51 10.95
CA GLY A 145 9.49 15.25 11.85
C GLY A 145 10.80 15.82 11.29
N HIS A 146 11.06 15.63 10.00
CA HIS A 146 12.23 16.14 9.30
C HIS A 146 12.27 17.68 9.31
N GLU A 147 11.19 18.35 8.90
CA GLU A 147 11.04 19.81 8.91
C GLU A 147 11.15 20.39 10.34
N GLY A 148 10.59 19.69 11.34
CA GLY A 148 10.67 20.02 12.74
C GLY A 148 12.05 19.72 13.38
N LYS A 149 12.99 19.13 12.62
CA LYS A 149 14.30 18.67 13.10
C LYS A 149 14.19 17.78 14.34
N VAL A 150 13.15 16.96 14.37
CA VAL A 150 12.92 16.01 15.46
C VAL A 150 14.06 15.00 15.51
N LYS A 151 14.59 14.77 16.70
CA LYS A 151 15.58 13.73 16.95
C LYS A 151 14.97 12.69 17.86
N PHE A 152 15.06 11.45 17.45
CA PHE A 152 14.68 10.31 18.25
C PHE A 152 15.88 9.72 18.99
N THR A 153 15.62 9.10 20.13
CA THR A 153 16.61 8.28 20.83
C THR A 153 16.84 6.97 20.09
N ASP A 154 17.93 6.28 20.36
CA ASP A 154 18.21 4.97 19.75
C ASP A 154 17.11 3.96 20.06
N ASP A 155 16.52 3.98 21.26
CA ASP A 155 15.41 3.11 21.65
C ASP A 155 14.16 3.40 20.81
N VAL A 156 13.81 4.68 20.57
CA VAL A 156 12.68 5.08 19.73
C VAL A 156 12.92 4.66 18.29
N ASN A 157 14.11 4.86 17.75
CA ASN A 157 14.47 4.41 16.39
C ASN A 157 14.34 2.89 16.26
N ALA A 158 14.83 2.13 17.25
CA ALA A 158 14.73 0.67 17.29
C ALA A 158 13.26 0.21 17.32
N ASN A 159 12.41 0.88 18.09
CA ASN A 159 10.98 0.58 18.16
C ASN A 159 10.25 0.87 16.82
N ILE A 160 10.58 1.98 16.16
CA ILE A 160 10.01 2.30 14.83
C ILE A 160 10.41 1.22 13.82
N GLU A 161 11.67 0.78 13.82
CA GLU A 161 12.15 -0.29 12.94
C GLU A 161 11.46 -1.63 13.19
N LEU A 162 11.23 -1.99 14.46
CA LEU A 162 10.48 -3.20 14.80
C LEU A 162 9.04 -3.11 14.30
N MET A 163 8.39 -1.95 14.44
CA MET A 163 7.04 -1.74 13.92
C MET A 163 7.02 -1.84 12.39
N PHE A 164 7.98 -1.25 11.67
CA PHE A 164 8.10 -1.40 10.21
C PHE A 164 8.27 -2.86 9.80
N ASN A 165 9.07 -3.65 10.50
CA ASN A 165 9.25 -5.06 10.22
C ASN A 165 7.95 -5.88 10.40
N LEU A 166 7.15 -5.57 11.42
CA LEU A 166 5.85 -6.21 11.64
C LEU A 166 4.87 -5.90 10.49
N VAL A 167 4.74 -4.61 10.14
CA VAL A 167 3.86 -4.18 9.04
C VAL A 167 4.32 -4.74 7.69
N GLU A 168 5.63 -4.73 7.40
CA GLU A 168 6.20 -5.33 6.20
C GLU A 168 5.86 -6.82 6.11
N SER A 169 5.99 -7.55 7.24
CA SER A 169 5.62 -8.96 7.31
C SER A 169 4.13 -9.18 7.04
N ALA A 170 3.26 -8.30 7.52
CA ALA A 170 1.83 -8.37 7.27
C ALA A 170 1.47 -8.08 5.80
N ILE A 171 2.06 -7.06 5.16
CA ILE A 171 1.86 -6.75 3.73
C ILE A 171 2.36 -7.89 2.84
N VAL A 172 3.54 -8.45 3.14
CA VAL A 172 4.08 -9.62 2.42
C VAL A 172 3.13 -10.81 2.53
N GLN A 173 2.60 -11.09 3.73
CA GLN A 173 1.64 -12.16 3.94
C GLN A 173 0.34 -11.92 3.16
N MET A 174 -0.20 -10.71 3.16
CA MET A 174 -1.38 -10.32 2.37
C MET A 174 -1.14 -10.55 0.86
N SER A 175 -0.03 -10.07 0.32
CA SER A 175 0.32 -10.25 -1.10
C SER A 175 0.45 -11.74 -1.46
N HIS A 176 1.10 -12.53 -0.62
CA HIS A 176 1.20 -13.98 -0.80
C HIS A 176 -0.17 -14.66 -0.84
N ILE A 177 -1.10 -14.27 0.04
CA ILE A 177 -2.46 -14.84 0.09
C ILE A 177 -3.27 -14.45 -1.15
N LEU A 178 -3.13 -13.21 -1.64
CA LEU A 178 -3.80 -12.73 -2.85
C LEU A 178 -3.31 -13.47 -4.10
N GLU A 179 -2.02 -13.79 -4.19
CA GLU A 179 -1.42 -14.55 -5.29
C GLU A 179 -1.79 -16.04 -5.26
N ALA A 180 -2.06 -16.58 -4.07
CA ALA A 180 -2.32 -18.00 -3.90
C ALA A 180 -3.66 -18.43 -4.53
N SER A 181 -3.66 -19.51 -5.29
CA SER A 181 -4.88 -20.11 -5.87
C SER A 181 -5.83 -20.66 -4.81
N THR A 182 -5.30 -21.05 -3.64
CA THR A 182 -6.06 -21.60 -2.50
C THR A 182 -5.70 -20.84 -1.24
N LEU A 183 -6.70 -20.58 -0.41
CA LEU A 183 -6.53 -19.98 0.91
C LEU A 183 -6.51 -21.10 1.97
N GLN A 184 -5.49 -21.09 2.82
CA GLN A 184 -5.39 -22.02 3.96
C GLN A 184 -5.84 -21.31 5.25
N ILE A 185 -6.41 -22.05 6.18
CA ILE A 185 -6.76 -21.53 7.52
C ILE A 185 -5.50 -21.02 8.25
N SER A 186 -4.36 -21.67 8.03
CA SER A 186 -3.07 -21.23 8.56
C SER A 186 -2.67 -19.83 8.11
N ASP A 187 -3.03 -19.43 6.87
CA ASP A 187 -2.71 -18.11 6.32
C ASP A 187 -3.54 -17.02 7.02
N ILE A 188 -4.83 -17.29 7.24
CA ILE A 188 -5.72 -16.39 7.98
C ILE A 188 -5.20 -16.21 9.42
N ASN A 189 -4.92 -17.32 10.11
CA ASN A 189 -4.41 -17.28 11.48
C ASN A 189 -3.08 -16.53 11.58
N LYS A 190 -2.18 -16.70 10.59
CA LYS A 190 -0.91 -15.99 10.55
C LYS A 190 -1.11 -14.49 10.40
N THR A 191 -2.05 -14.06 9.55
CA THR A 191 -2.36 -12.63 9.37
C THR A 191 -2.95 -12.03 10.65
N GLN A 192 -3.88 -12.73 11.31
CA GLN A 192 -4.45 -12.30 12.58
C GLN A 192 -3.40 -12.23 13.70
N ASN A 193 -2.44 -13.17 13.74
CA ASN A 193 -1.36 -13.11 14.71
C ASN A 193 -0.45 -11.90 14.49
N LEU A 194 -0.11 -11.57 13.22
CA LEU A 194 0.69 -10.40 12.91
C LEU A 194 -0.03 -9.09 13.31
N GLU A 195 -1.32 -8.99 13.05
CA GLU A 195 -2.12 -7.84 13.48
C GLU A 195 -2.17 -7.73 15.02
N ASN A 196 -2.41 -8.82 15.72
CA ASN A 196 -2.37 -8.85 17.19
C ASN A 196 -0.98 -8.44 17.74
N GLU A 197 0.11 -8.84 17.09
CA GLU A 197 1.47 -8.40 17.46
C GLU A 197 1.64 -6.89 17.25
N ILE A 198 1.18 -6.34 16.13
CA ILE A 198 1.20 -4.89 15.83
C ILE A 198 0.42 -4.13 16.90
N ASN A 199 -0.80 -4.56 17.21
CA ASN A 199 -1.68 -3.94 18.21
C ASN A 199 -1.08 -3.99 19.62
N ASN A 200 -0.55 -5.14 20.03
CA ASN A 200 0.08 -5.29 21.33
C ASN A 200 1.33 -4.42 21.44
N PHE A 201 2.15 -4.39 20.40
CA PHE A 201 3.36 -3.57 20.36
C PHE A 201 3.01 -2.07 20.39
N ARG A 202 2.03 -1.62 19.60
CA ARG A 202 1.52 -0.24 19.67
C ARG A 202 1.08 0.13 21.09
N ASN A 203 0.31 -0.74 21.77
CA ASN A 203 -0.15 -0.49 23.14
C ASN A 203 1.01 -0.40 24.13
N GLN A 204 2.00 -1.28 24.02
CA GLN A 204 3.23 -1.22 24.82
C GLN A 204 3.97 0.09 24.60
N LEU A 205 4.20 0.48 23.34
CA LEU A 205 4.90 1.71 22.99
C LEU A 205 4.14 2.95 23.48
N LYS A 206 2.81 2.98 23.37
CA LYS A 206 1.97 4.07 23.89
C LYS A 206 2.13 4.24 25.41
N THR A 207 2.15 3.15 26.16
CA THR A 207 2.35 3.17 27.60
C THR A 207 3.75 3.65 27.96
N GLN A 208 4.78 3.12 27.27
CA GLN A 208 6.16 3.51 27.50
C GLN A 208 6.42 4.97 27.15
N ASN A 209 5.84 5.47 26.03
CA ASN A 209 5.96 6.86 25.61
C ASN A 209 5.48 7.86 26.69
N ILE A 210 4.38 7.53 27.40
CA ILE A 210 3.90 8.37 28.51
C ILE A 210 4.95 8.46 29.62
N VAL A 211 5.56 7.36 29.98
CA VAL A 211 6.63 7.31 31.01
C VAL A 211 7.84 8.12 30.54
N ASP A 212 8.29 7.89 29.31
CA ASP A 212 9.49 8.52 28.77
C ASP A 212 9.36 10.03 28.63
N VAL A 213 8.16 10.54 28.29
CA VAL A 213 7.87 11.98 28.27
C VAL A 213 7.86 12.57 29.67
N ASN A 214 7.27 11.87 30.66
CA ASN A 214 7.26 12.32 32.06
C ASN A 214 8.66 12.35 32.66
N ASP A 215 9.52 11.40 32.26
CA ASP A 215 10.93 11.31 32.67
C ASP A 215 11.84 12.28 31.86
N ALA A 216 11.25 13.10 30.96
CA ALA A 216 11.95 14.05 30.11
C ALA A 216 13.07 13.41 29.22
N LYS A 217 12.91 12.12 28.81
CA LYS A 217 13.85 11.44 27.93
C LYS A 217 13.92 12.07 26.53
N TYR A 218 12.80 12.63 26.08
CA TYR A 218 12.68 13.40 24.84
C TYR A 218 11.52 14.42 24.92
N PRO A 219 11.54 15.47 24.06
CA PRO A 219 10.49 16.49 24.06
C PRO A 219 9.12 15.91 23.65
N TYR A 220 8.05 16.53 24.15
CA TYR A 220 6.66 16.19 23.76
C TYR A 220 6.45 16.23 22.24
N SER A 221 7.08 17.18 21.53
CA SER A 221 7.00 17.25 20.06
C SER A 221 7.53 15.99 19.36
N SER A 222 8.60 15.39 19.88
CA SER A 222 9.12 14.11 19.38
C SER A 222 8.16 12.96 19.66
N SER A 223 7.56 12.95 20.86
CA SER A 223 6.53 11.97 21.26
C SER A 223 5.34 11.96 20.30
N VAL A 224 4.84 13.14 19.89
CA VAL A 224 3.71 13.26 18.96
C VAL A 224 4.07 12.64 17.61
N ILE A 225 5.19 13.02 17.00
CA ILE A 225 5.61 12.45 15.71
C ILE A 225 5.83 10.94 15.81
N TYR A 226 6.48 10.48 16.89
CA TYR A 226 6.68 9.06 17.15
C TYR A 226 5.35 8.29 17.19
N MET A 227 4.41 8.75 18.02
CA MET A 227 3.13 8.05 18.18
C MET A 227 2.24 8.13 16.94
N ASP A 228 2.28 9.24 16.20
CA ASP A 228 1.58 9.35 14.91
C ASP A 228 2.11 8.29 13.92
N MET A 229 3.43 8.07 13.85
CA MET A 229 4.01 7.01 13.01
C MET A 229 3.55 5.62 13.43
N ILE A 230 3.56 5.32 14.73
CA ILE A 230 3.13 4.03 15.26
C ILE A 230 1.64 3.76 14.98
N VAL A 231 0.79 4.79 15.10
CA VAL A 231 -0.66 4.67 14.82
C VAL A 231 -0.92 4.42 13.33
N GLU A 232 -0.20 5.08 12.41
CA GLU A 232 -0.36 4.79 10.98
C GLU A 232 0.06 3.36 10.63
N CYS A 233 1.10 2.84 11.28
CA CYS A 233 1.51 1.44 11.12
C CYS A 233 0.44 0.46 11.62
N GLU A 234 -0.21 0.75 12.74
CA GLU A 234 -1.28 -0.09 13.29
C GLU A 234 -2.51 -0.11 12.38
N LYS A 235 -2.94 1.02 11.85
CA LYS A 235 -4.03 1.09 10.87
C LYS A 235 -3.78 0.19 9.65
N MET A 236 -2.52 0.14 9.16
CA MET A 236 -2.17 -0.78 8.07
C MET A 236 -2.42 -2.23 8.44
N GLY A 237 -2.13 -2.62 9.69
CA GLY A 237 -2.43 -3.96 10.20
C GLY A 237 -3.91 -4.30 10.13
N ASP A 238 -4.77 -3.38 10.56
CA ASP A 238 -6.23 -3.53 10.53
C ASP A 238 -6.75 -3.69 9.09
N TYR A 239 -6.31 -2.83 8.16
CA TYR A 239 -6.72 -2.92 6.75
C TYR A 239 -6.24 -4.21 6.08
N ILE A 240 -5.04 -4.70 6.41
CA ILE A 240 -4.51 -5.96 5.89
C ILE A 240 -5.37 -7.15 6.34
N VAL A 241 -5.81 -7.19 7.60
CA VAL A 241 -6.73 -8.23 8.09
C VAL A 241 -8.05 -8.17 7.33
N ASN A 242 -8.62 -6.97 7.11
CA ASN A 242 -9.85 -6.78 6.35
C ASN A 242 -9.74 -7.33 4.92
N VAL A 243 -8.58 -7.15 4.23
CA VAL A 243 -8.32 -7.75 2.92
C VAL A 243 -8.40 -9.28 2.98
N VAL A 244 -7.74 -9.89 3.96
CA VAL A 244 -7.67 -11.35 4.09
C VAL A 244 -9.04 -11.93 4.46
N GLU A 245 -9.80 -11.26 5.31
CA GLU A 245 -11.18 -11.65 5.65
C GLU A 245 -12.10 -11.58 4.44
N ALA A 246 -12.06 -10.49 3.66
CA ALA A 246 -12.86 -10.36 2.44
C ALA A 246 -12.53 -11.46 1.42
N LEU A 247 -11.24 -11.84 1.31
CA LEU A 247 -10.84 -12.95 0.45
C LEU A 247 -11.32 -14.30 0.98
N ALA A 248 -11.29 -14.51 2.30
CA ALA A 248 -11.81 -15.71 2.94
C ALA A 248 -13.31 -15.87 2.70
N ASP A 249 -14.08 -14.80 2.88
CA ASP A 249 -15.52 -14.78 2.61
C ASP A 249 -15.82 -15.13 1.15
N SER A 250 -15.06 -14.60 0.21
CA SER A 250 -15.19 -14.90 -1.22
C SER A 250 -14.96 -16.39 -1.53
N LYS A 251 -13.97 -17.03 -0.87
CA LYS A 251 -13.61 -18.44 -1.13
C LYS A 251 -14.54 -19.40 -0.41
N LEU A 252 -15.00 -19.08 0.81
CA LEU A 252 -15.96 -19.90 1.57
C LEU A 252 -17.32 -19.95 0.88
N TYR A 253 -17.77 -18.86 0.24
CA TYR A 253 -19.02 -18.85 -0.51
C TYR A 253 -19.01 -19.84 -1.69
N LYS A 254 -17.86 -20.00 -2.37
CA LYS A 254 -17.68 -20.99 -3.45
C LYS A 254 -17.86 -22.43 -3.01
N VAL A 255 -17.46 -22.74 -1.77
CA VAL A 255 -17.56 -24.12 -1.24
C VAL A 255 -19.00 -24.47 -0.87
N ASN A 256 -19.77 -23.51 -0.34
CA ASN A 256 -21.12 -23.70 0.12
C ASN A 256 -22.18 -23.60 -0.99
N ALA A 257 -21.83 -23.10 -2.17
CA ALA A 257 -22.73 -22.95 -3.33
C ALA A 257 -22.70 -24.15 -4.29
N LYS A 258 -21.86 -25.15 -4.04
CA LYS A 258 -21.78 -26.44 -4.73
C LYS A 258 -22.50 -27.54 -3.96
#